data_ef3e89edbdf09392acd1f87b7dbd4a42
#
_entry.id   ef3e89edbdf09392acd1f87b7dbd4a42
#
_cell.length_a   1.000
_cell.length_b   1.000
_cell.length_c   1.000
_cell.angle_alpha   90.00
_cell.angle_beta   90.00
_cell.angle_gamma   90.00
#
_symmetry.space_group_name_H-M   'P 1'
#
loop_
_entity.id
_entity.type
_entity.pdbx_description
1 polymer ?
#
loop_
_entity_poly.entity_id
_entity_poly.type
_entity_poly.pdbx_seq_one_letter_code
_entity_poly.pdbx_strand_id
1 'polypeptide(L)'
;MTAQAAPTSISAIEAALAHLSDPEIPVVSLAELGILRGVREGADGMIEVVITPTYSGCPAMGQIEDDVRAALKTLAPNARVVTQLSPAWTTDWMSEAAKEKLRAYGIAPPQCGSAGDASHGSVKFSRHAARTDNVPCPQCGSHNTTEVSPFGSTACKAQYRCLDCLEPFDYFKPY
;
A
#
# COMPACT_ATOMS: atom_id res chain seq x y z
N MET A 1 -30.84 -26.10 19.39
CA MET A 1 -31.26 -24.69 19.22
C MET A 1 -30.04 -23.94 18.65
N THR A 2 -29.95 -23.88 17.36
CA THR A 2 -28.87 -23.13 16.65
C THR A 2 -29.25 -21.65 16.67
N ALA A 3 -28.54 -20.89 17.46
CA ALA A 3 -28.64 -19.44 17.42
C ALA A 3 -28.17 -18.94 16.02
N GLN A 4 -29.12 -18.54 15.21
CA GLN A 4 -28.88 -17.91 13.95
C GLN A 4 -28.28 -16.54 14.26
N ALA A 5 -26.96 -16.39 14.06
CA ALA A 5 -26.29 -15.10 14.20
C ALA A 5 -26.98 -14.11 13.25
N ALA A 6 -27.35 -12.94 13.78
CA ALA A 6 -27.91 -11.86 12.97
C ALA A 6 -26.93 -11.54 11.83
N PRO A 7 -27.41 -11.17 10.63
CA PRO A 7 -26.52 -10.85 9.51
C PRO A 7 -25.62 -9.68 9.91
N THR A 8 -24.33 -9.95 9.98
CA THR A 8 -23.34 -8.91 10.28
C THR A 8 -23.36 -7.88 9.16
N SER A 9 -23.62 -6.62 9.50
CA SER A 9 -23.67 -5.55 8.48
C SER A 9 -22.30 -5.35 7.85
N ILE A 10 -22.25 -5.01 6.56
CA ILE A 10 -21.01 -4.64 5.85
C ILE A 10 -20.25 -3.55 6.61
N SER A 11 -20.97 -2.55 7.14
CA SER A 11 -20.35 -1.45 7.91
C SER A 11 -19.66 -1.91 9.20
N ALA A 12 -20.18 -2.94 9.88
CA ALA A 12 -19.51 -3.51 11.06
C ALA A 12 -18.22 -4.25 10.67
N ILE A 13 -18.21 -4.90 9.53
CA ILE A 13 -17.02 -5.56 8.98
C ILE A 13 -15.98 -4.53 8.59
N GLU A 14 -16.37 -3.48 7.86
CA GLU A 14 -15.47 -2.39 7.48
C GLU A 14 -14.85 -1.71 8.70
N ALA A 15 -15.64 -1.47 9.76
CA ALA A 15 -15.14 -0.91 11.01
C ALA A 15 -14.11 -1.82 11.69
N ALA A 16 -14.32 -3.13 11.67
CA ALA A 16 -13.36 -4.11 12.21
C ALA A 16 -12.05 -4.15 11.42
N LEU A 17 -12.12 -3.96 10.11
CA LEU A 17 -10.96 -3.99 9.22
C LEU A 17 -10.20 -2.65 9.17
N ALA A 18 -10.84 -1.53 9.57
CA ALA A 18 -10.25 -0.19 9.49
C ALA A 18 -8.95 -0.04 10.31
N HIS A 19 -8.75 -0.88 11.32
CA HIS A 19 -7.59 -0.85 12.21
C HIS A 19 -6.43 -1.75 11.77
N LEU A 20 -6.63 -2.54 10.71
CA LEU A 20 -5.58 -3.41 10.22
C LEU A 20 -4.49 -2.57 9.54
N SER A 21 -3.27 -2.67 10.07
CA SER A 21 -2.10 -1.99 9.54
C SER A 21 -1.34 -2.87 8.56
N ASP A 22 -0.56 -2.25 7.69
CA ASP A 22 0.39 -2.96 6.87
C ASP A 22 1.50 -3.56 7.75
N PRO A 23 1.83 -4.87 7.61
CA PRO A 23 2.83 -5.52 8.47
C PRO A 23 4.24 -4.96 8.29
N GLU A 24 4.55 -4.35 7.15
CA GLU A 24 5.85 -3.75 6.88
C GLU A 24 5.91 -2.24 7.18
N ILE A 25 4.75 -1.59 7.22
CA ILE A 25 4.62 -0.15 7.53
C ILE A 25 3.52 0.03 8.58
N PRO A 26 3.77 -0.31 9.85
CA PRO A 26 2.72 -0.46 10.87
C PRO A 26 2.01 0.85 11.25
N VAL A 27 2.48 1.98 10.76
CA VAL A 27 1.87 3.30 11.01
C VAL A 27 0.73 3.64 10.05
N VAL A 28 0.54 2.84 8.99
CA VAL A 28 -0.49 3.06 7.96
C VAL A 28 -1.43 1.88 7.93
N SER A 29 -2.73 2.13 7.86
CA SER A 29 -3.71 1.05 7.71
C SER A 29 -3.81 0.57 6.25
N LEU A 30 -4.28 -0.67 6.07
CA LEU A 30 -4.54 -1.25 4.75
C LEU A 30 -5.54 -0.41 3.93
N ALA A 31 -6.51 0.20 4.63
CA ALA A 31 -7.49 1.09 4.01
C ALA A 31 -6.84 2.41 3.55
N GLU A 32 -5.99 3.02 4.37
CA GLU A 32 -5.27 4.26 4.03
C GLU A 32 -4.29 4.07 2.88
N LEU A 33 -3.66 2.90 2.79
CA LEU A 33 -2.81 2.53 1.65
C LEU A 33 -3.61 2.18 0.39
N GLY A 34 -4.93 1.99 0.49
CA GLY A 34 -5.75 1.54 -0.63
C GLY A 34 -5.54 0.06 -0.99
N ILE A 35 -4.92 -0.74 -0.12
CA ILE A 35 -4.81 -2.20 -0.24
C ILE A 35 -6.17 -2.85 0.05
N LEU A 36 -6.85 -2.42 1.11
CA LEU A 36 -8.23 -2.81 1.39
C LEU A 36 -9.17 -2.04 0.46
N ARG A 37 -9.79 -2.75 -0.49
CA ARG A 37 -10.66 -2.15 -1.52
C ARG A 37 -12.10 -2.03 -1.09
N GLY A 38 -12.53 -2.84 -0.15
CA GLY A 38 -13.88 -2.81 0.41
C GLY A 38 -14.42 -4.19 0.71
N VAL A 39 -15.67 -4.18 1.15
CA VAL A 39 -16.43 -5.37 1.51
C VAL A 39 -17.68 -5.42 0.63
N ARG A 40 -17.98 -6.57 0.06
CA ARG A 40 -19.16 -6.78 -0.80
C ARG A 40 -19.79 -8.13 -0.55
N GLU A 41 -21.01 -8.30 -0.99
CA GLU A 41 -21.67 -9.58 -1.07
C GLU A 41 -21.35 -10.21 -2.43
N GLY A 42 -20.82 -11.43 -2.42
CA GLY A 42 -20.56 -12.22 -3.61
C GLY A 42 -21.85 -12.74 -4.25
N ALA A 43 -21.75 -13.29 -5.46
CA ALA A 43 -22.88 -13.83 -6.20
C ALA A 43 -23.59 -15.01 -5.51
N ASP A 44 -22.91 -15.68 -4.59
CA ASP A 44 -23.40 -16.79 -3.76
C ASP A 44 -23.91 -16.33 -2.38
N GLY A 45 -24.03 -15.01 -2.14
CA GLY A 45 -24.47 -14.43 -0.89
C GLY A 45 -23.40 -14.44 0.23
N MET A 46 -22.17 -14.84 -0.08
CA MET A 46 -21.07 -14.79 0.89
C MET A 46 -20.40 -13.41 0.91
N ILE A 47 -19.97 -13.01 2.09
CA ILE A 47 -19.20 -11.76 2.22
C ILE A 47 -17.80 -11.96 1.62
N GLU A 48 -17.41 -11.04 0.78
CA GLU A 48 -16.08 -10.93 0.18
C GLU A 48 -15.37 -9.66 0.67
N VAL A 49 -14.18 -9.84 1.23
CA VAL A 49 -13.26 -8.72 1.51
C VAL A 49 -12.25 -8.66 0.37
N VAL A 50 -12.26 -7.55 -0.35
CA VAL A 50 -11.42 -7.37 -1.53
C VAL A 50 -10.16 -6.63 -1.14
N ILE A 51 -9.00 -7.20 -1.46
CA ILE A 51 -7.68 -6.62 -1.28
C ILE A 51 -6.92 -6.57 -2.61
N THR A 52 -6.09 -5.55 -2.78
CA THR A 52 -5.23 -5.39 -3.97
C THR A 52 -3.81 -5.10 -3.52
N PRO A 53 -2.82 -5.95 -3.85
CA PRO A 53 -1.42 -5.69 -3.49
C PRO A 53 -0.86 -4.48 -4.26
N THR A 54 0.08 -3.77 -3.65
CA THR A 54 0.80 -2.66 -4.30
C THR A 54 1.61 -3.11 -5.53
N TYR A 55 1.99 -4.38 -5.57
CA TYR A 55 2.56 -5.07 -6.73
C TYR A 55 2.28 -6.57 -6.62
N SER A 56 2.23 -7.27 -7.75
CA SER A 56 1.76 -8.66 -7.83
C SER A 56 2.58 -9.69 -7.03
N GLY A 57 3.81 -9.36 -6.67
CA GLY A 57 4.73 -10.24 -5.92
C GLY A 57 4.93 -9.82 -4.46
N CYS A 58 4.00 -9.08 -3.86
CA CYS A 58 4.13 -8.60 -2.48
C CYS A 58 4.23 -9.77 -1.48
N PRO A 59 5.33 -9.91 -0.73
CA PRO A 59 5.50 -11.00 0.23
C PRO A 59 4.58 -10.87 1.45
N ALA A 60 4.10 -9.66 1.76
CA ALA A 60 3.22 -9.39 2.88
C ALA A 60 1.78 -9.88 2.67
N MET A 61 1.38 -10.26 1.43
CA MET A 61 -0.02 -10.60 1.13
C MET A 61 -0.54 -11.77 1.96
N GLY A 62 0.28 -12.80 2.19
CA GLY A 62 -0.12 -13.92 3.05
C GLY A 62 -0.46 -13.48 4.47
N GLN A 63 0.36 -12.63 5.07
CA GLN A 63 0.12 -12.08 6.41
C GLN A 63 -1.12 -11.17 6.41
N ILE A 64 -1.29 -10.32 5.41
CA ILE A 64 -2.46 -9.44 5.28
C ILE A 64 -3.75 -10.27 5.18
N GLU A 65 -3.76 -11.33 4.38
CA GLU A 65 -4.90 -12.24 4.30
C GLU A 65 -5.23 -12.90 5.63
N ASP A 66 -4.21 -13.35 6.35
CA ASP A 66 -4.40 -14.01 7.66
C ASP A 66 -4.90 -13.01 8.71
N ASP A 67 -4.41 -11.78 8.72
CA ASP A 67 -4.87 -10.70 9.61
C ASP A 67 -6.34 -10.34 9.33
N VAL A 68 -6.73 -10.25 8.06
CA VAL A 68 -8.13 -10.04 7.66
C VAL A 68 -9.01 -11.19 8.12
N ARG A 69 -8.60 -12.46 7.91
CA ARG A 69 -9.35 -13.64 8.37
C ARG A 69 -9.48 -13.66 9.89
N ALA A 70 -8.41 -13.31 10.60
CA ALA A 70 -8.40 -13.25 12.07
C ALA A 70 -9.39 -12.20 12.59
N ALA A 71 -9.39 -11.00 12.00
CA ALA A 71 -10.33 -9.93 12.35
C ALA A 71 -11.79 -10.32 12.10
N LEU A 72 -12.05 -11.13 11.08
CA LEU A 72 -13.40 -11.55 10.71
C LEU A 72 -13.90 -12.82 11.42
N LYS A 73 -13.02 -13.51 12.15
CA LYS A 73 -13.31 -14.83 12.73
C LYS A 73 -14.62 -14.90 13.54
N THR A 74 -14.96 -13.85 14.27
CA THR A 74 -16.18 -13.79 15.09
C THR A 74 -17.34 -13.09 14.41
N LEU A 75 -17.07 -12.12 13.55
CA LEU A 75 -18.08 -11.29 12.90
C LEU A 75 -18.65 -11.95 11.63
N ALA A 76 -17.79 -12.54 10.82
CA ALA A 76 -18.15 -13.14 9.55
C ALA A 76 -17.26 -14.36 9.27
N PRO A 77 -17.43 -15.48 10.01
CA PRO A 77 -16.54 -16.66 9.92
C PRO A 77 -16.51 -17.31 8.53
N ASN A 78 -17.53 -17.06 7.71
CA ASN A 78 -17.64 -17.58 6.35
C ASN A 78 -17.19 -16.55 5.29
N ALA A 79 -16.70 -15.36 5.68
CA ALA A 79 -16.23 -14.38 4.73
C ALA A 79 -14.98 -14.90 3.98
N ARG A 80 -14.88 -14.51 2.71
CA ARG A 80 -13.72 -14.82 1.86
C ARG A 80 -12.87 -13.58 1.68
N VAL A 81 -11.56 -13.78 1.68
CA VAL A 81 -10.61 -12.76 1.23
C VAL A 81 -10.35 -12.99 -0.25
N VAL A 82 -10.57 -11.98 -1.06
CA VAL A 82 -10.42 -12.01 -2.52
C VAL A 82 -9.29 -11.06 -2.92
N THR A 83 -8.20 -11.62 -3.42
CA THR A 83 -7.12 -10.82 -3.98
C THR A 83 -7.45 -10.44 -5.41
N GLN A 84 -7.61 -9.13 -5.64
CA GLN A 84 -7.92 -8.55 -6.95
C GLN A 84 -6.67 -7.90 -7.54
N LEU A 85 -6.25 -8.34 -8.73
CA LEU A 85 -5.07 -7.82 -9.42
C LEU A 85 -5.43 -6.84 -10.57
N SER A 86 -6.71 -6.76 -10.92
CA SER A 86 -7.19 -5.86 -11.97
C SER A 86 -8.46 -5.11 -11.49
N PRO A 87 -8.46 -3.76 -11.54
CA PRO A 87 -7.35 -2.90 -11.93
C PRO A 87 -6.17 -3.07 -10.97
N ALA A 88 -4.95 -2.82 -11.48
CA ALA A 88 -3.75 -2.83 -10.65
C ALA A 88 -3.81 -1.70 -9.63
N TRP A 89 -3.14 -1.89 -8.50
CA TRP A 89 -3.01 -0.85 -7.48
C TRP A 89 -2.28 0.37 -8.04
N THR A 90 -2.70 1.56 -7.65
CA THR A 90 -2.02 2.81 -7.98
C THR A 90 -1.85 3.66 -6.73
N THR A 91 -0.85 4.53 -6.73
CA THR A 91 -0.60 5.50 -5.65
C THR A 91 -1.73 6.51 -5.44
N ASP A 92 -2.61 6.68 -6.44
CA ASP A 92 -3.80 7.52 -6.33
C ASP A 92 -4.84 6.99 -5.33
N TRP A 93 -4.73 5.70 -4.97
CA TRP A 93 -5.60 5.09 -3.96
C TRP A 93 -5.13 5.33 -2.53
N MET A 94 -3.90 5.82 -2.37
CA MET A 94 -3.34 6.17 -1.08
C MET A 94 -3.93 7.49 -0.57
N SER A 95 -4.41 7.51 0.67
CA SER A 95 -4.93 8.72 1.29
C SER A 95 -3.81 9.74 1.60
N GLU A 96 -4.15 11.02 1.67
CA GLU A 96 -3.20 12.05 2.10
C GLU A 96 -2.71 11.80 3.54
N ALA A 97 -3.60 11.30 4.41
CA ALA A 97 -3.21 10.90 5.77
C ALA A 97 -2.15 9.80 5.78
N ALA A 98 -2.24 8.82 4.85
CA ALA A 98 -1.21 7.80 4.68
C ALA A 98 0.14 8.43 4.29
N LYS A 99 0.14 9.36 3.33
CA LYS A 99 1.36 10.05 2.88
C LYS A 99 2.02 10.85 4.02
N GLU A 100 1.23 11.49 4.86
CA GLU A 100 1.74 12.21 6.02
C GLU A 100 2.31 11.27 7.08
N LYS A 101 1.62 10.15 7.36
CA LYS A 101 2.11 9.11 8.27
C LYS A 101 3.42 8.49 7.78
N LEU A 102 3.53 8.21 6.48
CA LEU A 102 4.78 7.73 5.87
C LEU A 102 5.91 8.72 6.12
N ARG A 103 5.68 10.01 5.83
CA ARG A 103 6.69 11.06 6.03
C ARG A 103 7.11 11.17 7.50
N ALA A 104 6.15 11.16 8.42
CA ALA A 104 6.44 11.22 9.85
C ALA A 104 7.20 9.98 10.35
N TYR A 105 7.01 8.84 9.70
CA TYR A 105 7.72 7.59 10.00
C TYR A 105 9.12 7.52 9.38
N GLY A 106 9.48 8.49 8.52
CA GLY A 106 10.79 8.55 7.85
C GLY A 106 10.83 7.91 6.47
N ILE A 107 9.66 7.62 5.89
CA ILE A 107 9.51 7.13 4.52
C ILE A 107 9.03 8.29 3.64
N ALA A 108 9.77 8.64 2.59
CA ALA A 108 9.31 9.62 1.63
C ALA A 108 8.09 9.07 0.86
N PRO A 109 6.94 9.76 0.90
CA PRO A 109 5.75 9.31 0.18
C PRO A 109 5.90 9.48 -1.32
N PRO A 110 5.10 8.72 -2.13
CA PRO A 110 5.10 8.86 -3.57
C PRO A 110 4.68 10.26 -3.98
N GLN A 111 5.36 10.81 -5.00
CA GLN A 111 5.01 12.11 -5.55
C GLN A 111 3.93 11.95 -6.62
N CYS A 112 2.77 12.60 -6.43
CA CYS A 112 1.75 12.67 -7.46
C CYS A 112 2.29 13.49 -8.64
N GLY A 113 2.29 12.91 -9.84
CA GLY A 113 2.69 13.62 -11.06
C GLY A 113 4.00 13.15 -11.71
N SER A 114 4.72 12.20 -11.13
CA SER A 114 5.85 11.56 -11.81
C SER A 114 5.49 10.24 -12.53
N ALA A 115 4.20 9.93 -12.68
CA ALA A 115 3.77 9.00 -13.73
C ALA A 115 4.14 9.65 -15.06
N GLY A 116 5.36 9.38 -15.52
CA GLY A 116 5.84 9.83 -16.82
C GLY A 116 4.79 9.47 -17.85
N ASP A 117 4.41 10.47 -18.61
CA ASP A 117 3.59 10.40 -19.81
C ASP A 117 3.82 9.06 -20.52
N ALA A 118 2.88 8.13 -20.31
CA ALA A 118 2.87 6.85 -21.01
C ALA A 118 2.38 7.10 -22.45
N SER A 119 3.03 8.05 -23.14
CA SER A 119 2.97 8.12 -24.57
C SER A 119 3.72 6.90 -25.11
N HIS A 120 3.01 6.04 -25.82
CA HIS A 120 3.54 4.95 -26.62
C HIS A 120 4.77 5.41 -27.40
N GLY A 121 5.97 5.08 -26.94
CA GLY A 121 7.20 5.44 -27.61
C GLY A 121 8.39 4.73 -27.00
N SER A 122 8.85 3.69 -27.70
CA SER A 122 10.18 3.06 -27.64
C SER A 122 10.91 3.09 -26.29
N VAL A 123 11.07 1.92 -25.70
CA VAL A 123 11.96 1.67 -24.56
C VAL A 123 13.38 2.11 -24.93
N LYS A 124 13.76 3.31 -24.55
CA LYS A 124 15.15 3.76 -24.62
C LYS A 124 15.89 3.15 -23.44
N PHE A 125 16.68 2.13 -23.69
CA PHE A 125 17.71 1.68 -22.76
C PHE A 125 18.73 2.81 -22.56
N SER A 126 18.48 3.69 -21.62
CA SER A 126 19.45 4.66 -21.18
C SER A 126 20.29 4.04 -20.08
N ARG A 127 21.59 3.84 -20.34
CA ARG A 127 22.55 3.48 -19.32
C ARG A 127 22.51 4.57 -18.26
N HIS A 128 22.16 4.20 -17.04
CA HIS A 128 22.36 4.89 -15.76
C HIS A 128 22.69 6.40 -15.84
N ALA A 129 21.75 7.22 -16.30
CA ALA A 129 21.65 8.55 -15.75
C ALA A 129 20.98 8.37 -14.40
N ALA A 130 21.64 8.75 -13.31
CA ALA A 130 21.01 8.83 -12.00
C ALA A 130 19.72 9.63 -12.19
N ARG A 131 18.56 8.97 -12.03
CA ARG A 131 17.28 9.68 -12.00
C ARG A 131 17.36 10.52 -10.74
N THR A 132 17.63 11.79 -10.90
CA THR A 132 17.40 12.81 -9.89
C THR A 132 15.89 13.02 -9.82
N ASP A 133 15.17 11.96 -9.42
CA ASP A 133 13.82 12.12 -8.96
C ASP A 133 13.97 12.99 -7.72
N ASN A 134 13.47 14.19 -7.78
CA ASN A 134 13.58 15.24 -6.78
C ASN A 134 12.78 14.87 -5.50
N VAL A 135 13.11 13.70 -4.91
CA VAL A 135 12.43 13.12 -3.75
C VAL A 135 12.83 13.90 -2.50
N PRO A 136 11.91 14.59 -1.83
CA PRO A 136 12.25 15.33 -0.63
C PRO A 136 12.63 14.40 0.52
N CYS A 137 13.69 14.72 1.22
CA CYS A 137 14.10 14.03 2.43
C CYS A 137 13.01 14.15 3.51
N PRO A 138 12.49 13.07 4.07
CA PRO A 138 11.44 13.14 5.10
C PRO A 138 11.95 13.74 6.41
N GLN A 139 13.28 13.79 6.66
CA GLN A 139 13.86 14.31 7.87
C GLN A 139 14.10 15.82 7.83
N CYS A 140 14.69 16.35 6.75
CA CYS A 140 15.06 17.76 6.67
C CYS A 140 14.35 18.53 5.56
N GLY A 141 13.56 17.86 4.71
CA GLY A 141 12.83 18.48 3.60
C GLY A 141 13.69 18.83 2.38
N SER A 142 15.01 18.59 2.42
CA SER A 142 15.90 18.89 1.31
C SER A 142 15.57 18.02 0.09
N HIS A 143 15.66 18.63 -1.09
CA HIS A 143 15.56 17.95 -2.38
C HIS A 143 16.93 17.49 -2.94
N ASN A 144 18.01 17.77 -2.22
CA ASN A 144 19.35 17.30 -2.57
C ASN A 144 19.53 15.86 -2.10
N THR A 145 18.92 14.93 -2.83
CA THR A 145 18.86 13.50 -2.49
C THR A 145 19.33 12.67 -3.67
N THR A 146 19.78 11.44 -3.38
CA THR A 146 20.24 10.50 -4.41
C THR A 146 19.71 9.11 -4.13
N GLU A 147 19.33 8.39 -5.18
CA GLU A 147 18.99 6.97 -5.08
C GLU A 147 20.25 6.15 -4.79
N VAL A 148 20.18 5.33 -3.76
CA VAL A 148 21.24 4.39 -3.39
C VAL A 148 20.96 3.00 -3.97
N SER A 149 19.68 2.59 -3.94
CA SER A 149 19.21 1.33 -4.48
C SER A 149 17.77 1.45 -4.97
N PRO A 150 17.43 0.90 -6.15
CA PRO A 150 16.05 0.88 -6.65
C PRO A 150 15.11 -0.04 -5.83
N PHE A 151 15.66 -0.81 -4.89
CA PHE A 151 14.93 -1.69 -4.00
C PHE A 151 15.36 -1.45 -2.55
N GLY A 152 14.37 -1.24 -1.68
CA GLY A 152 14.54 -1.20 -0.23
C GLY A 152 14.36 -2.59 0.40
N SER A 153 13.82 -2.62 1.63
CA SER A 153 13.44 -3.89 2.30
C SER A 153 12.39 -4.65 1.52
N THR A 154 11.56 -3.95 0.72
CA THR A 154 10.56 -4.50 -0.19
C THR A 154 10.62 -3.82 -1.55
N ALA A 155 10.06 -4.46 -2.57
CA ALA A 155 10.10 -3.95 -3.94
C ALA A 155 9.27 -2.67 -4.14
N CYS A 156 8.29 -2.38 -3.28
CA CYS A 156 7.51 -1.14 -3.30
C CYS A 156 8.29 0.09 -2.81
N LYS A 157 9.47 -0.12 -2.19
CA LYS A 157 10.33 0.95 -1.70
C LYS A 157 11.66 0.97 -2.44
N ALA A 158 12.27 2.15 -2.54
CA ALA A 158 13.65 2.36 -2.97
C ALA A 158 14.43 2.98 -1.81
N GLN A 159 15.74 2.79 -1.79
CA GLN A 159 16.61 3.44 -0.80
C GLN A 159 17.22 4.71 -1.37
N TYR A 160 17.11 5.77 -0.60
CA TYR A 160 17.66 7.09 -0.90
C TYR A 160 18.59 7.56 0.22
N ARG A 161 19.41 8.53 -0.11
CA ARG A 161 20.24 9.27 0.85
C ARG A 161 20.09 10.76 0.63
N CYS A 162 19.88 11.50 1.69
CA CYS A 162 19.99 12.96 1.67
C CYS A 162 21.46 13.39 1.63
N LEU A 163 21.81 14.31 0.75
CA LEU A 163 23.18 14.83 0.65
C LEU A 163 23.43 16.03 1.57
N ASP A 164 22.37 16.59 2.15
CA ASP A 164 22.49 17.72 3.08
C ASP A 164 22.55 17.26 4.54
N CYS A 165 21.58 16.45 5.01
CA CYS A 165 21.61 15.92 6.37
C CYS A 165 22.30 14.55 6.50
N LEU A 166 22.67 13.92 5.39
CA LEU A 166 23.35 12.64 5.25
C LEU A 166 22.55 11.41 5.71
N GLU A 167 21.30 11.58 6.11
CA GLU A 167 20.45 10.48 6.55
C GLU A 167 19.99 9.63 5.36
N PRO A 168 20.06 8.29 5.49
CA PRO A 168 19.40 7.38 4.57
C PRO A 168 17.90 7.33 4.87
N PHE A 169 17.07 7.08 3.86
CA PHE A 169 15.63 6.92 4.01
C PHE A 169 15.05 6.04 2.91
N ASP A 170 13.88 5.46 3.19
CA ASP A 170 13.10 4.73 2.19
C ASP A 170 12.20 5.71 1.42
N TYR A 171 12.06 5.47 0.13
CA TYR A 171 11.10 6.15 -0.74
C TYR A 171 10.04 5.16 -1.21
N PHE A 172 8.78 5.42 -0.92
CA PHE A 172 7.67 4.64 -1.46
C PHE A 172 7.47 5.00 -2.93
N LYS A 173 7.71 4.03 -3.82
CA LYS A 173 7.70 4.27 -5.27
C LYS A 173 6.30 4.54 -5.80
N PRO A 174 6.13 5.44 -6.79
CA PRO A 174 4.86 5.62 -7.50
C PRO A 174 4.58 4.41 -8.42
N TYR A 175 3.30 4.01 -8.49
CA TYR A 175 2.76 2.96 -9.34
C TYR A 175 1.51 3.44 -10.07
#